data_20949b71010ce1713bbc087017d0afb7
#
_entry.id   20949b71010ce1713bbc087017d0afb7
#
_cell.length_a   1.000
_cell.length_b   1.000
_cell.length_c   1.000
_cell.angle_alpha   90.00
_cell.angle_beta   90.00
_cell.angle_gamma   90.00
#
_symmetry.space_group_name_H-M   'P 1'
#
loop_
_entity.id
_entity.type
_entity.pdbx_description
1 polymer ?
#
loop_
_entity_poly.entity_id
_entity_poly.type
_entity_poly.pdbx_seq_one_letter_code
_entity_poly.pdbx_strand_id
1 'polypeptide(L)'
;KNQSTLLLPGRILYDELSRREFGPVKKDFEKPKPLFAFINDQRARISGLVKLGTSFSYDASFLTSLSTFELLSDNKTDYIEIGLVKLFPGTDAVSFLRRIQANLPSHVQAYTLQDFLDFEKGYWDRSKPIGFVFAFNAVLGFTVGMLILYQILYTDVSNHLSDFSTMLALAFTYKRIRLIVFQESLFLAVIGYPIGVFASVLLFELISSVTGLPVRMSTDRVLICFLIVLLMSSCSALMAMRKLDDANPIEVFE
;
A
#
# COMPACT_ATOMS: atom_id res chain seq x y z
N LYS A 1 2.38 33.66 2.66
CA LYS A 1 3.47 34.51 3.21
C LYS A 1 4.88 34.07 2.76
N ASN A 2 5.10 32.81 2.35
CA ASN A 2 6.46 32.30 2.04
C ASN A 2 6.88 32.46 0.56
N GLN A 3 5.97 32.78 -0.35
CA GLN A 3 6.29 32.87 -1.79
C GLN A 3 7.24 34.02 -2.14
N SER A 4 7.07 35.20 -1.51
CA SER A 4 7.94 36.34 -1.74
C SER A 4 9.41 36.10 -1.29
N THR A 5 9.60 35.18 -0.37
CA THR A 5 10.91 34.80 0.14
C THR A 5 11.73 33.99 -0.87
N LEU A 6 11.05 33.22 -1.73
CA LEU A 6 11.69 32.42 -2.81
C LEU A 6 12.23 33.28 -3.95
N LEU A 7 11.79 34.54 -4.07
CA LEU A 7 12.30 35.46 -5.10
C LEU A 7 13.76 35.89 -4.86
N LEU A 8 14.25 35.71 -3.64
CA LEU A 8 15.63 36.02 -3.31
C LEU A 8 16.53 34.82 -3.61
N PRO A 9 17.68 35.02 -4.30
CA PRO A 9 18.58 33.95 -4.67
C PRO A 9 19.17 33.22 -3.44
N GLY A 10 19.44 31.92 -3.59
CA GLY A 10 20.01 31.08 -2.54
C GLY A 10 19.05 30.74 -1.40
N ARG A 11 17.73 30.92 -1.57
CA ARG A 11 16.72 30.60 -0.57
C ARG A 11 15.86 29.40 -0.97
N ILE A 12 15.59 28.55 0.02
CA ILE A 12 14.75 27.36 -0.13
C ILE A 12 13.68 27.31 0.94
N LEU A 13 12.55 26.70 0.63
CA LEU A 13 11.57 26.21 1.60
C LEU A 13 11.79 24.70 1.75
N TYR A 14 12.05 24.27 2.97
CA TYR A 14 12.37 22.88 3.26
C TYR A 14 11.11 22.10 3.64
N ASP A 15 11.00 20.83 3.23
CA ASP A 15 9.89 19.98 3.60
C ASP A 15 10.06 19.43 5.02
N GLU A 16 9.16 19.84 5.94
CA GLU A 16 9.20 19.41 7.35
C GLU A 16 8.91 17.91 7.53
N LEU A 17 8.38 17.23 6.49
CA LEU A 17 8.09 15.80 6.48
C LEU A 17 9.24 14.98 5.88
N SER A 18 10.37 15.61 5.51
CA SER A 18 11.58 14.91 5.09
C SER A 18 12.06 13.93 6.16
N ARG A 19 12.77 12.88 5.74
CA ARG A 19 13.29 11.86 6.67
C ARG A 19 14.20 12.45 7.74
N ARG A 20 14.18 11.84 8.92
CA ARG A 20 14.93 12.31 10.10
C ARG A 20 16.44 12.30 9.93
N GLU A 21 16.95 11.56 8.94
CA GLU A 21 18.37 11.48 8.59
C GLU A 21 18.96 12.84 8.20
N PHE A 22 18.13 13.75 7.67
CA PHE A 22 18.54 15.13 7.34
C PHE A 22 18.56 16.07 8.55
N GLY A 23 18.39 15.54 9.76
CA GLY A 23 18.45 16.28 11.01
C GLY A 23 17.12 16.90 11.46
N PRO A 24 17.09 17.48 12.65
CA PRO A 24 15.88 18.07 13.25
C PRO A 24 15.58 19.47 12.71
N VAL A 25 15.50 19.61 11.38
CA VAL A 25 15.36 20.92 10.68
C VAL A 25 14.21 21.75 11.23
N LYS A 26 13.05 21.13 11.55
CA LYS A 26 11.90 21.83 12.14
C LYS A 26 12.24 22.49 13.47
N LYS A 27 12.89 21.75 14.38
CA LYS A 27 13.29 22.28 15.70
C LYS A 27 14.36 23.34 15.59
N ASP A 28 15.28 23.19 14.63
CA ASP A 28 16.37 24.15 14.42
C ASP A 28 15.89 25.41 13.72
N PHE A 29 14.83 25.33 12.91
CA PHE A 29 14.21 26.48 12.26
C PHE A 29 13.49 27.42 13.26
N GLU A 30 13.02 26.90 14.41
CA GLU A 30 12.41 27.69 15.47
C GLU A 30 13.44 28.53 16.26
N LYS A 31 14.72 28.23 16.11
CA LYS A 31 15.80 28.99 16.79
C LYS A 31 16.06 30.32 16.07
N PRO A 32 16.49 31.36 16.75
CA PRO A 32 16.72 32.70 16.18
C PRO A 32 18.00 32.76 15.31
N LYS A 33 18.55 31.63 14.87
CA LYS A 33 19.74 31.55 14.02
C LYS A 33 19.36 31.19 12.60
N PRO A 34 20.00 31.79 11.57
CA PRO A 34 19.77 31.40 10.19
C PRO A 34 20.21 29.95 9.97
N LEU A 35 19.30 29.12 9.41
CA LEU A 35 19.55 27.71 9.11
C LEU A 35 19.93 27.58 7.63
N PHE A 36 20.91 26.72 7.35
CA PHE A 36 21.42 26.49 6.01
C PHE A 36 21.43 24.99 5.70
N ALA A 37 21.14 24.67 4.47
CA ALA A 37 21.34 23.35 3.87
C ALA A 37 22.51 23.42 2.88
N PHE A 38 23.20 22.32 2.73
CA PHE A 38 24.22 22.13 1.69
C PHE A 38 23.67 21.17 0.64
N ILE A 39 23.61 21.64 -0.60
CA ILE A 39 23.08 20.89 -1.74
C ILE A 39 24.15 21.00 -2.83
N ASN A 40 24.72 19.87 -3.25
CA ASN A 40 25.84 19.83 -4.21
C ASN A 40 26.95 20.81 -3.82
N ASP A 41 27.41 20.79 -2.57
CA ASP A 41 28.39 21.69 -2.00
C ASP A 41 28.04 23.20 -2.02
N GLN A 42 26.84 23.54 -2.51
CA GLN A 42 26.33 24.91 -2.49
C GLN A 42 25.50 25.17 -1.25
N ARG A 43 25.68 26.35 -0.68
CA ARG A 43 24.99 26.76 0.53
C ARG A 43 23.64 27.41 0.22
N ALA A 44 22.55 26.80 0.67
CA ALA A 44 21.21 27.36 0.56
C ALA A 44 20.62 27.72 1.93
N ARG A 45 19.98 28.89 2.04
CA ARG A 45 19.35 29.33 3.27
C ARG A 45 17.91 28.78 3.36
N ILE A 46 17.61 28.06 4.42
CA ILE A 46 16.23 27.63 4.73
C ILE A 46 15.45 28.82 5.24
N SER A 47 14.48 29.29 4.46
CA SER A 47 13.72 30.51 4.72
C SER A 47 12.26 30.25 5.10
N GLY A 48 11.84 29.00 5.10
CA GLY A 48 10.52 28.56 5.52
C GLY A 48 10.37 27.05 5.45
N LEU A 49 9.27 26.54 6.00
CA LEU A 49 8.90 25.14 5.97
C LEU A 49 7.65 24.94 5.12
N VAL A 50 7.59 23.80 4.44
CA VAL A 50 6.45 23.32 3.64
C VAL A 50 6.13 21.89 4.04
N LYS A 51 4.97 21.38 3.64
CA LYS A 51 4.57 19.98 3.85
C LYS A 51 4.30 19.35 2.49
N LEU A 52 5.27 18.64 1.97
CA LEU A 52 5.17 17.89 0.73
C LEU A 52 5.08 16.39 1.01
N GLY A 53 5.90 15.88 1.91
CA GLY A 53 6.02 14.48 2.28
C GLY A 53 7.14 13.77 1.53
N THR A 54 7.48 12.58 2.03
CA THR A 54 8.47 11.69 1.45
C THR A 54 7.82 10.68 0.51
N SER A 55 8.59 10.07 -0.38
CA SER A 55 8.17 9.03 -1.32
C SER A 55 9.17 7.87 -1.31
N PHE A 56 8.89 6.82 -2.06
CA PHE A 56 9.86 5.75 -2.35
C PHE A 56 11.04 6.23 -3.22
N SER A 57 10.87 7.32 -3.94
CA SER A 57 11.86 7.84 -4.88
C SER A 57 12.74 8.95 -4.30
N TYR A 58 12.32 9.57 -3.20
CA TYR A 58 13.06 10.67 -2.58
C TYR A 58 12.80 10.75 -1.07
N ASP A 59 13.84 11.11 -0.35
CA ASP A 59 13.88 11.12 1.12
C ASP A 59 13.66 12.53 1.69
N ALA A 60 13.92 13.56 0.89
CA ALA A 60 13.72 14.95 1.23
C ALA A 60 13.32 15.77 0.00
N SER A 61 12.59 16.86 0.24
CA SER A 61 12.14 17.79 -0.79
C SER A 61 12.34 19.23 -0.35
N PHE A 62 12.60 20.10 -1.31
CA PHE A 62 12.59 21.53 -1.07
C PHE A 62 11.99 22.27 -2.26
N LEU A 63 11.43 23.43 -1.99
CA LEU A 63 10.94 24.36 -3.02
C LEU A 63 11.89 25.53 -3.11
N THR A 64 12.19 25.93 -4.34
CA THR A 64 13.05 27.09 -4.60
C THR A 64 12.61 27.80 -5.89
N SER A 65 13.20 28.95 -6.19
CA SER A 65 13.07 29.60 -7.49
C SER A 65 13.93 28.90 -8.55
N LEU A 66 13.58 29.07 -9.83
CA LEU A 66 14.33 28.49 -10.93
C LEU A 66 15.80 28.95 -10.90
N SER A 67 16.04 30.23 -10.68
CA SER A 67 17.41 30.79 -10.60
C SER A 67 18.23 30.21 -9.43
N THR A 68 17.59 29.91 -8.30
CA THR A 68 18.25 29.23 -7.19
C THR A 68 18.48 27.73 -7.50
N PHE A 69 17.52 27.10 -8.19
CA PHE A 69 17.69 25.71 -8.61
C PHE A 69 18.87 25.54 -9.56
N GLU A 70 19.03 26.42 -10.55
CA GLU A 70 20.17 26.42 -11.46
C GLU A 70 21.50 26.65 -10.72
N LEU A 71 21.49 27.42 -9.66
CA LEU A 71 22.67 27.67 -8.83
C LEU A 71 23.03 26.47 -7.95
N LEU A 72 22.04 25.68 -7.49
CA LEU A 72 22.22 24.52 -6.63
C LEU A 72 22.40 23.22 -7.43
N SER A 73 21.99 23.22 -8.68
CA SER A 73 22.10 22.08 -9.60
C SER A 73 23.33 22.28 -10.48
N ASP A 74 24.19 21.28 -10.58
CA ASP A 74 25.31 21.30 -11.54
C ASP A 74 24.83 21.24 -13.00
N ASN A 75 23.58 20.91 -13.23
CA ASN A 75 22.98 20.86 -14.55
C ASN A 75 22.26 22.18 -14.85
N LYS A 76 22.74 22.91 -15.84
CA LYS A 76 21.97 23.97 -16.50
C LYS A 76 20.80 23.30 -17.21
N THR A 77 19.62 23.33 -16.62
CA THR A 77 18.43 22.72 -17.19
C THR A 77 17.74 23.73 -18.10
N ASP A 78 17.97 23.60 -19.40
CA ASP A 78 17.22 24.34 -20.42
C ASP A 78 15.83 23.75 -20.65
N TYR A 79 15.39 22.78 -19.84
CA TYR A 79 14.12 22.09 -19.98
C TYR A 79 13.42 21.90 -18.63
N ILE A 80 12.11 21.81 -18.69
CA ILE A 80 11.24 21.51 -17.56
C ILE A 80 10.79 20.06 -17.69
N GLU A 81 11.00 19.25 -16.67
CA GLU A 81 10.57 17.84 -16.65
C GLU A 81 9.06 17.72 -16.50
N ILE A 82 8.47 18.45 -15.54
CA ILE A 82 7.04 18.45 -15.26
C ILE A 82 6.53 19.87 -15.08
N GLY A 83 5.55 20.27 -15.89
CA GLY A 83 4.83 21.52 -15.77
C GLY A 83 3.46 21.33 -15.14
N LEU A 84 3.10 22.10 -14.12
CA LEU A 84 1.77 22.07 -13.51
C LEU A 84 0.94 23.26 -13.96
N VAL A 85 -0.23 22.99 -14.53
CA VAL A 85 -1.18 24.02 -14.96
C VAL A 85 -2.41 23.97 -14.05
N LYS A 86 -2.64 25.06 -13.33
CA LYS A 86 -3.85 25.21 -12.50
C LYS A 86 -4.94 25.89 -13.33
N LEU A 87 -6.05 25.18 -13.49
CA LEU A 87 -7.22 25.71 -14.19
C LEU A 87 -8.07 26.61 -13.28
N PHE A 88 -8.78 27.54 -13.89
CA PHE A 88 -9.80 28.33 -13.18
C PHE A 88 -10.97 27.44 -12.75
N PRO A 89 -11.63 27.75 -11.63
CA PRO A 89 -12.83 27.04 -11.20
C PRO A 89 -13.89 27.01 -12.30
N GLY A 90 -14.48 25.82 -12.54
CA GLY A 90 -15.50 25.62 -13.55
C GLY A 90 -14.98 25.30 -14.97
N THR A 91 -13.66 25.29 -15.18
CA THR A 91 -13.08 24.87 -16.47
C THR A 91 -13.10 23.32 -16.58
N ASP A 92 -13.65 22.81 -17.69
CA ASP A 92 -13.58 21.38 -17.98
C ASP A 92 -12.15 21.00 -18.38
N ALA A 93 -11.52 20.16 -17.53
CA ALA A 93 -10.14 19.73 -17.71
C ALA A 93 -9.94 18.90 -18.98
N VAL A 94 -10.93 18.10 -19.38
CA VAL A 94 -10.82 17.20 -20.55
C VAL A 94 -10.84 17.99 -21.84
N SER A 95 -11.74 18.95 -21.97
CA SER A 95 -11.82 19.81 -23.16
C SER A 95 -10.62 20.74 -23.28
N PHE A 96 -10.11 21.22 -22.15
CA PHE A 96 -8.88 22.02 -22.10
C PHE A 96 -7.66 21.18 -22.52
N LEU A 97 -7.56 19.95 -22.03
CA LEU A 97 -6.49 19.01 -22.38
C LEU A 97 -6.41 18.76 -23.88
N ARG A 98 -7.55 18.49 -24.55
CA ARG A 98 -7.60 18.29 -26.02
C ARG A 98 -7.07 19.48 -26.80
N ARG A 99 -7.39 20.69 -26.38
CA ARG A 99 -6.92 21.93 -27.05
C ARG A 99 -5.42 22.14 -26.86
N ILE A 100 -4.90 21.88 -25.67
CA ILE A 100 -3.47 22.00 -25.41
C ILE A 100 -2.69 20.92 -26.16
N GLN A 101 -3.13 19.67 -26.13
CA GLN A 101 -2.46 18.55 -26.76
C GLN A 101 -2.20 18.80 -28.25
N ALA A 102 -3.14 19.45 -28.94
CA ALA A 102 -3.01 19.78 -30.35
C ALA A 102 -1.90 20.83 -30.67
N ASN A 103 -1.48 21.60 -29.66
CA ASN A 103 -0.49 22.67 -29.80
C ASN A 103 0.85 22.37 -29.12
N LEU A 104 0.98 21.22 -28.45
CA LEU A 104 2.22 20.83 -27.79
C LEU A 104 3.20 20.20 -28.79
N PRO A 105 4.50 20.40 -28.59
CA PRO A 105 5.53 19.66 -29.31
C PRO A 105 5.38 18.16 -29.13
N SER A 106 5.85 17.36 -30.10
CA SER A 106 5.70 15.88 -30.10
C SER A 106 6.34 15.16 -28.91
N HIS A 107 7.30 15.79 -28.24
CA HIS A 107 8.00 15.26 -27.08
C HIS A 107 7.35 15.65 -25.73
N VAL A 108 6.25 16.45 -25.78
CA VAL A 108 5.52 16.88 -24.58
C VAL A 108 4.13 16.27 -24.58
N GLN A 109 3.76 15.65 -23.48
CA GLN A 109 2.42 15.11 -23.27
C GLN A 109 1.74 15.82 -22.10
N ALA A 110 0.47 16.12 -22.26
CA ALA A 110 -0.34 16.68 -21.20
C ALA A 110 -1.31 15.61 -20.68
N TYR A 111 -1.52 15.61 -19.39
CA TYR A 111 -2.41 14.68 -18.71
C TYR A 111 -3.33 15.43 -17.76
N THR A 112 -4.52 14.90 -17.51
CA THR A 112 -5.25 15.26 -16.29
C THR A 112 -4.50 14.70 -15.08
N LEU A 113 -4.76 15.22 -13.89
CA LEU A 113 -4.13 14.69 -12.67
C LEU A 113 -4.42 13.19 -12.49
N GLN A 114 -5.67 12.77 -12.79
CA GLN A 114 -6.05 11.36 -12.66
C GLN A 114 -5.32 10.46 -13.67
N ASP A 115 -5.28 10.88 -14.95
CA ASP A 115 -4.58 10.12 -15.99
C ASP A 115 -3.07 10.03 -15.70
N PHE A 116 -2.48 11.09 -15.15
CA PHE A 116 -1.08 11.08 -14.74
C PHE A 116 -0.82 10.10 -13.58
N LEU A 117 -1.69 10.07 -12.57
CA LEU A 117 -1.59 9.11 -11.47
C LEU A 117 -1.73 7.66 -11.95
N ASP A 118 -2.61 7.42 -12.91
CA ASP A 118 -2.79 6.07 -13.47
C ASP A 118 -1.62 5.68 -14.38
N PHE A 119 -1.04 6.64 -15.12
CA PHE A 119 0.19 6.45 -15.88
C PHE A 119 1.38 6.09 -14.95
N GLU A 120 1.57 6.85 -13.87
CA GLU A 120 2.62 6.59 -12.87
C GLU A 120 2.45 5.22 -12.21
N LYS A 121 1.24 4.85 -11.79
CA LYS A 121 0.95 3.52 -11.25
C LYS A 121 1.32 2.43 -12.27
N GLY A 122 0.88 2.59 -13.52
CA GLY A 122 1.19 1.64 -14.58
C GLY A 122 2.69 1.51 -14.86
N TYR A 123 3.44 2.60 -14.72
CA TYR A 123 4.90 2.58 -14.84
C TYR A 123 5.54 1.77 -13.70
N TRP A 124 5.13 2.02 -12.44
CA TRP A 124 5.66 1.29 -11.29
C TRP A 124 5.31 -0.20 -11.34
N ASP A 125 4.11 -0.56 -11.80
CA ASP A 125 3.68 -1.95 -11.93
C ASP A 125 4.45 -2.71 -13.01
N ARG A 126 4.82 -2.05 -14.12
CA ARG A 126 5.45 -2.71 -15.28
C ARG A 126 6.98 -2.62 -15.26
N SER A 127 7.52 -1.46 -14.88
CA SER A 127 8.96 -1.15 -15.01
C SER A 127 9.77 -1.49 -13.77
N LYS A 128 9.12 -1.69 -12.63
CA LYS A 128 9.78 -2.02 -11.37
C LYS A 128 9.25 -3.34 -10.83
N PRO A 129 10.12 -4.24 -10.34
CA PRO A 129 9.71 -5.55 -9.81
C PRO A 129 8.93 -5.46 -8.48
N ILE A 130 8.62 -4.24 -8.01
CA ILE A 130 7.96 -3.98 -6.73
C ILE A 130 6.57 -4.62 -6.69
N GLY A 131 5.77 -4.43 -7.76
CA GLY A 131 4.44 -5.04 -7.87
C GLY A 131 4.49 -6.56 -7.85
N PHE A 132 5.47 -7.15 -8.56
CA PHE A 132 5.71 -8.60 -8.54
C PHE A 132 6.06 -9.10 -7.14
N VAL A 133 6.96 -8.42 -6.42
CA VAL A 133 7.36 -8.80 -5.05
C VAL A 133 6.15 -8.78 -4.11
N PHE A 134 5.31 -7.75 -4.16
CA PHE A 134 4.10 -7.70 -3.34
C PHE A 134 3.08 -8.77 -3.71
N ALA A 135 2.85 -9.03 -5.01
CA ALA A 135 1.96 -10.08 -5.47
C ALA A 135 2.46 -11.46 -5.04
N PHE A 136 3.75 -11.72 -5.19
CA PHE A 136 4.38 -12.96 -4.76
C PHE A 136 4.23 -13.19 -3.25
N ASN A 137 4.50 -12.18 -2.42
CA ASN A 137 4.29 -12.26 -0.98
C ASN A 137 2.83 -12.49 -0.60
N ALA A 138 1.89 -11.90 -1.33
CA ALA A 138 0.45 -12.13 -1.11
C ALA A 138 0.07 -13.59 -1.43
N VAL A 139 0.59 -14.16 -2.52
CA VAL A 139 0.37 -15.57 -2.89
C VAL A 139 1.00 -16.51 -1.86
N LEU A 140 2.22 -16.20 -1.38
CA LEU A 140 2.85 -16.99 -0.31
C LEU A 140 2.02 -16.95 0.97
N GLY A 141 1.60 -15.77 1.41
CA GLY A 141 0.76 -15.61 2.59
C GLY A 141 -0.56 -16.37 2.48
N PHE A 142 -1.22 -16.30 1.33
CA PHE A 142 -2.42 -17.07 1.03
C PHE A 142 -2.16 -18.59 1.11
N THR A 143 -1.11 -19.06 0.49
CA THR A 143 -0.76 -20.50 0.46
C THR A 143 -0.45 -21.03 1.87
N VAL A 144 0.39 -20.31 2.62
CA VAL A 144 0.73 -20.69 4.00
C VAL A 144 -0.50 -20.67 4.89
N GLY A 145 -1.32 -19.61 4.80
CA GLY A 145 -2.57 -19.52 5.54
C GLY A 145 -3.54 -20.65 5.23
N MET A 146 -3.69 -21.00 3.95
CA MET A 146 -4.52 -22.12 3.51
C MET A 146 -4.02 -23.45 4.06
N LEU A 147 -2.71 -23.70 4.05
CA LEU A 147 -2.10 -24.92 4.59
C LEU A 147 -2.29 -25.05 6.10
N ILE A 148 -2.08 -23.95 6.83
CA ILE A 148 -2.28 -23.94 8.30
C ILE A 148 -3.75 -24.22 8.63
N LEU A 149 -4.68 -23.54 7.98
CA LEU A 149 -6.11 -23.75 8.19
C LEU A 149 -6.55 -25.15 7.80
N TYR A 150 -6.04 -25.68 6.67
CA TYR A 150 -6.23 -27.07 6.29
C TYR A 150 -5.74 -28.03 7.38
N GLN A 151 -4.54 -27.81 7.93
CA GLN A 151 -3.96 -28.66 8.98
C GLN A 151 -4.81 -28.67 10.26
N ILE A 152 -5.32 -27.49 10.65
CA ILE A 152 -6.21 -27.36 11.82
C ILE A 152 -7.49 -28.16 11.59
N LEU A 153 -8.19 -27.91 10.48
CA LEU A 153 -9.44 -28.59 10.16
C LEU A 153 -9.24 -30.10 9.96
N TYR A 154 -8.14 -30.51 9.32
CA TYR A 154 -7.79 -31.92 9.15
C TYR A 154 -7.60 -32.62 10.50
N THR A 155 -6.90 -32.00 11.44
CA THR A 155 -6.67 -32.53 12.78
C THR A 155 -7.98 -32.61 13.56
N ASP A 156 -8.81 -31.56 13.47
CA ASP A 156 -10.12 -31.52 14.10
C ASP A 156 -11.05 -32.63 13.59
N VAL A 157 -11.19 -32.75 12.28
CA VAL A 157 -11.97 -33.84 11.65
C VAL A 157 -11.42 -35.22 12.08
N SER A 158 -10.10 -35.38 12.16
CA SER A 158 -9.48 -36.66 12.56
C SER A 158 -9.77 -36.99 14.04
N ASN A 159 -9.73 -36.01 14.92
CA ASN A 159 -10.01 -36.22 16.35
C ASN A 159 -11.48 -36.53 16.63
N HIS A 160 -12.40 -35.99 15.81
CA HIS A 160 -13.83 -36.19 15.95
C HIS A 160 -14.41 -37.26 15.00
N LEU A 161 -13.54 -38.09 14.39
CA LEU A 161 -13.96 -39.09 13.41
C LEU A 161 -14.94 -40.12 14.00
N SER A 162 -14.73 -40.55 15.25
CA SER A 162 -15.65 -41.44 15.99
C SER A 162 -17.04 -40.80 16.19
N ASP A 163 -17.09 -39.52 16.53
CA ASP A 163 -18.33 -38.80 16.70
C ASP A 163 -19.09 -38.66 15.37
N PHE A 164 -18.37 -38.35 14.30
CA PHE A 164 -18.97 -38.31 12.96
C PHE A 164 -19.47 -39.67 12.47
N SER A 165 -18.75 -40.76 12.81
CA SER A 165 -19.18 -42.13 12.50
C SER A 165 -20.44 -42.50 13.25
N THR A 166 -20.54 -42.10 14.52
CA THR A 166 -21.77 -42.28 15.34
C THR A 166 -22.93 -41.48 14.73
N MET A 167 -22.70 -40.26 14.28
CA MET A 167 -23.76 -39.48 13.60
C MET A 167 -24.20 -40.15 12.30
N LEU A 168 -23.31 -40.77 11.52
CA LEU A 168 -23.65 -41.52 10.31
C LEU A 168 -24.48 -42.78 10.66
N ALA A 169 -24.17 -43.48 11.76
CA ALA A 169 -24.94 -44.62 12.27
C ALA A 169 -26.34 -44.19 12.69
N LEU A 170 -26.51 -42.96 13.17
CA LEU A 170 -27.82 -42.36 13.51
C LEU A 170 -28.57 -41.78 12.29
N ALA A 171 -28.19 -42.21 11.07
CA ALA A 171 -28.77 -41.80 9.79
C ALA A 171 -28.59 -40.31 9.41
N PHE A 172 -27.59 -39.60 9.97
CA PHE A 172 -27.21 -38.30 9.45
C PHE A 172 -26.53 -38.45 8.08
N THR A 173 -26.80 -37.53 7.17
CA THR A 173 -26.21 -37.55 5.83
C THR A 173 -24.83 -36.96 5.83
N TYR A 174 -23.92 -37.49 5.00
CA TYR A 174 -22.58 -36.91 4.76
C TYR A 174 -22.62 -35.41 4.44
N LYS A 175 -23.65 -34.94 3.74
CA LYS A 175 -23.83 -33.50 3.44
C LYS A 175 -23.97 -32.67 4.70
N ARG A 176 -24.63 -33.18 5.75
CA ARG A 176 -24.79 -32.46 7.02
C ARG A 176 -23.47 -32.34 7.76
N ILE A 177 -22.70 -33.42 7.81
CA ILE A 177 -21.39 -33.42 8.48
C ILE A 177 -20.41 -32.48 7.74
N ARG A 178 -20.39 -32.53 6.42
CA ARG A 178 -19.58 -31.59 5.60
C ARG A 178 -19.98 -30.14 5.85
N LEU A 179 -21.28 -29.86 6.04
CA LEU A 179 -21.76 -28.53 6.35
C LEU A 179 -21.26 -28.04 7.71
N ILE A 180 -21.16 -28.92 8.72
CA ILE A 180 -20.63 -28.60 10.05
C ILE A 180 -19.16 -28.15 9.91
N VAL A 181 -18.29 -28.92 9.28
CA VAL A 181 -16.90 -28.59 9.06
C VAL A 181 -16.73 -27.30 8.25
N PHE A 182 -17.60 -27.09 7.25
CA PHE A 182 -17.60 -25.86 6.48
C PHE A 182 -17.99 -24.63 7.31
N GLN A 183 -19.03 -24.75 8.15
CA GLN A 183 -19.44 -23.69 9.07
C GLN A 183 -18.34 -23.37 10.08
N GLU A 184 -17.69 -24.37 10.62
CA GLU A 184 -16.55 -24.21 11.52
C GLU A 184 -15.41 -23.41 10.86
N SER A 185 -15.03 -23.77 9.63
CA SER A 185 -13.99 -23.03 8.89
C SER A 185 -14.36 -21.56 8.66
N LEU A 186 -15.62 -21.27 8.33
CA LEU A 186 -16.11 -19.91 8.17
C LEU A 186 -16.11 -19.15 9.50
N PHE A 187 -16.48 -19.82 10.58
CA PHE A 187 -16.47 -19.24 11.92
C PHE A 187 -15.06 -18.84 12.34
N LEU A 188 -14.07 -19.71 12.12
CA LEU A 188 -12.66 -19.42 12.36
C LEU A 188 -12.18 -18.22 11.51
N ALA A 189 -12.59 -18.14 10.24
CA ALA A 189 -12.27 -17.03 9.36
C ALA A 189 -12.87 -15.71 9.86
N VAL A 190 -14.14 -15.71 10.26
CA VAL A 190 -14.85 -14.50 10.74
C VAL A 190 -14.28 -13.99 12.06
N ILE A 191 -13.86 -14.88 12.97
CA ILE A 191 -13.24 -14.47 14.24
C ILE A 191 -11.78 -14.07 14.05
N GLY A 192 -11.02 -14.82 13.25
CA GLY A 192 -9.60 -14.56 13.04
C GLY A 192 -9.34 -13.30 12.22
N TYR A 193 -10.21 -12.99 11.26
CA TYR A 193 -10.03 -11.85 10.37
C TYR A 193 -9.91 -10.48 11.08
N PRO A 194 -10.80 -10.09 12.03
CA PRO A 194 -10.67 -8.83 12.75
C PRO A 194 -9.35 -8.70 13.52
N ILE A 195 -8.88 -9.80 14.09
CA ILE A 195 -7.59 -9.84 14.81
C ILE A 195 -6.44 -9.56 13.84
N GLY A 196 -6.47 -10.19 12.66
CA GLY A 196 -5.51 -9.95 11.59
C GLY A 196 -5.53 -8.52 11.06
N VAL A 197 -6.73 -7.93 10.88
CA VAL A 197 -6.89 -6.52 10.49
C VAL A 197 -6.30 -5.60 11.56
N PHE A 198 -6.60 -5.83 12.82
CA PHE A 198 -6.06 -5.02 13.93
C PHE A 198 -4.52 -5.06 13.96
N ALA A 199 -3.92 -6.26 13.85
CA ALA A 199 -2.48 -6.41 13.78
C ALA A 199 -1.89 -5.69 12.55
N SER A 200 -2.57 -5.76 11.38
CA SER A 200 -2.14 -5.06 10.18
C SER A 200 -2.17 -3.54 10.33
N VAL A 201 -3.21 -2.98 10.97
CA VAL A 201 -3.29 -1.53 11.24
C VAL A 201 -2.13 -1.08 12.13
N LEU A 202 -1.81 -1.83 13.19
CA LEU A 202 -0.66 -1.52 14.05
C LEU A 202 0.67 -1.56 13.28
N LEU A 203 0.84 -2.54 12.39
CA LEU A 203 2.03 -2.63 11.55
C LEU A 203 2.12 -1.45 10.57
N PHE A 204 1.01 -1.02 9.96
CA PHE A 204 0.99 0.14 9.08
C PHE A 204 1.36 1.43 9.83
N GLU A 205 0.86 1.63 11.04
CA GLU A 205 1.24 2.78 11.88
C GLU A 205 2.73 2.75 12.23
N LEU A 206 3.25 1.58 12.59
CA LEU A 206 4.68 1.39 12.86
C LEU A 206 5.53 1.72 11.64
N ILE A 207 5.19 1.16 10.47
CA ILE A 207 5.89 1.41 9.21
C ILE A 207 5.84 2.90 8.88
N SER A 208 4.66 3.53 8.95
CA SER A 208 4.48 4.96 8.68
C SER A 208 5.33 5.83 9.63
N SER A 209 5.40 5.47 10.90
CA SER A 209 6.19 6.22 11.89
C SER A 209 7.71 6.11 11.69
N VAL A 210 8.18 4.97 11.21
CA VAL A 210 9.61 4.71 10.96
C VAL A 210 10.05 5.26 9.61
N THR A 211 9.25 5.04 8.57
CA THR A 211 9.62 5.40 7.19
C THR A 211 9.21 6.83 6.79
N GLY A 212 8.26 7.43 7.53
CA GLY A 212 7.65 8.71 7.15
C GLY A 212 6.68 8.62 5.96
N LEU A 213 6.46 7.41 5.41
CA LEU A 213 5.56 7.20 4.28
C LEU A 213 4.10 7.22 4.75
N PRO A 214 3.19 7.90 4.05
CA PRO A 214 1.76 7.93 4.39
C PRO A 214 1.06 6.63 3.98
N VAL A 215 1.42 5.52 4.62
CA VAL A 215 0.78 4.22 4.38
C VAL A 215 -0.53 4.18 5.14
N ARG A 216 -1.64 4.01 4.40
CA ARG A 216 -2.98 3.91 5.00
C ARG A 216 -3.71 2.69 4.47
N MET A 217 -4.43 2.03 5.35
CA MET A 217 -5.31 0.92 4.99
C MET A 217 -6.64 1.49 4.47
N SER A 218 -7.02 1.18 3.22
CA SER A 218 -8.31 1.59 2.66
C SER A 218 -9.38 0.55 2.94
N THR A 219 -10.63 0.99 3.11
CA THR A 219 -11.78 0.11 3.34
C THR A 219 -11.96 -0.93 2.24
N ASP A 220 -11.71 -0.55 0.99
CA ASP A 220 -11.81 -1.46 -0.16
C ASP A 220 -10.83 -2.63 -0.05
N ARG A 221 -9.61 -2.35 0.41
CA ARG A 221 -8.59 -3.41 0.65
C ARG A 221 -9.00 -4.34 1.78
N VAL A 222 -9.58 -3.80 2.85
CA VAL A 222 -10.13 -4.61 3.95
C VAL A 222 -11.20 -5.56 3.43
N LEU A 223 -12.14 -5.09 2.61
CA LEU A 223 -13.20 -5.93 2.04
C LEU A 223 -12.65 -7.01 1.09
N ILE A 224 -11.71 -6.64 0.20
CA ILE A 224 -11.07 -7.59 -0.72
C ILE A 224 -10.32 -8.68 0.07
N CYS A 225 -9.53 -8.31 1.07
CA CYS A 225 -8.84 -9.26 1.93
C CYS A 225 -9.81 -10.18 2.67
N PHE A 226 -10.95 -9.67 3.14
CA PHE A 226 -11.98 -10.49 3.77
C PHE A 226 -12.52 -11.56 2.83
N LEU A 227 -12.84 -11.19 1.58
CA LEU A 227 -13.31 -12.14 0.57
C LEU A 227 -12.23 -13.19 0.25
N ILE A 228 -10.96 -12.80 0.17
CA ILE A 228 -9.84 -13.73 -0.03
C ILE A 228 -9.72 -14.70 1.15
N VAL A 229 -9.88 -14.25 2.38
CA VAL A 229 -9.84 -15.10 3.58
C VAL A 229 -11.01 -16.08 3.60
N LEU A 230 -12.21 -15.66 3.24
CA LEU A 230 -13.37 -16.57 3.11
C LEU A 230 -13.15 -17.62 2.02
N LEU A 231 -12.57 -17.25 0.90
CA LEU A 231 -12.23 -18.16 -0.18
C LEU A 231 -11.17 -19.18 0.28
N MET A 232 -10.12 -18.72 0.94
CA MET A 232 -9.07 -19.56 1.51
C MET A 232 -9.65 -20.57 2.52
N SER A 233 -10.51 -20.10 3.42
CA SER A 233 -11.19 -20.92 4.42
C SER A 233 -12.07 -21.99 3.75
N SER A 234 -12.86 -21.60 2.75
CA SER A 234 -13.70 -22.53 1.98
C SER A 234 -12.88 -23.61 1.26
N CYS A 235 -11.77 -23.24 0.63
CA CYS A 235 -10.88 -24.18 -0.02
C CYS A 235 -10.25 -25.16 0.98
N SER A 236 -9.79 -24.67 2.12
CA SER A 236 -9.20 -25.49 3.19
C SER A 236 -10.20 -26.50 3.74
N ALA A 237 -11.45 -26.07 3.98
CA ALA A 237 -12.52 -26.94 4.44
C ALA A 237 -12.83 -28.05 3.42
N LEU A 238 -12.95 -27.72 2.14
CA LEU A 238 -13.18 -28.71 1.08
C LEU A 238 -12.05 -29.74 0.99
N MET A 239 -10.81 -29.33 1.20
CA MET A 239 -9.67 -30.26 1.23
C MET A 239 -9.70 -31.13 2.49
N ALA A 240 -10.00 -30.59 3.66
CA ALA A 240 -10.07 -31.33 4.91
C ALA A 240 -11.20 -32.37 4.90
N MET A 241 -12.33 -32.05 4.26
CA MET A 241 -13.47 -32.98 4.13
C MET A 241 -13.17 -34.23 3.30
N ARG A 242 -12.15 -34.24 2.43
CA ARG A 242 -11.74 -35.45 1.70
C ARG A 242 -11.33 -36.56 2.66
N LYS A 243 -10.77 -36.22 3.81
CA LYS A 243 -10.43 -37.19 4.86
C LYS A 243 -11.68 -37.92 5.40
N LEU A 244 -12.79 -37.22 5.48
CA LEU A 244 -14.07 -37.81 5.91
C LEU A 244 -14.63 -38.82 4.90
N ASP A 245 -14.36 -38.60 3.61
CA ASP A 245 -14.79 -39.49 2.52
C ASP A 245 -13.99 -40.82 2.51
N ASP A 246 -12.70 -40.76 2.92
CA ASP A 246 -11.82 -41.93 3.01
C ASP A 246 -12.06 -42.74 4.30
N ALA A 247 -12.78 -42.18 5.29
CA ALA A 247 -13.11 -42.88 6.52
C ALA A 247 -14.22 -43.93 6.30
N ASN A 248 -13.85 -45.17 6.25
CA ASN A 248 -14.78 -46.27 6.18
C ASN A 248 -15.47 -46.46 7.54
N PRO A 249 -16.82 -46.33 7.66
CA PRO A 249 -17.51 -46.43 8.96
C PRO A 249 -17.25 -47.75 9.69
N ILE A 250 -16.82 -48.80 8.97
CA ILE A 250 -16.57 -50.16 9.47
C ILE A 250 -15.25 -50.21 10.25
N GLU A 251 -14.22 -49.45 9.84
CA GLU A 251 -12.89 -49.48 10.48
C GLU A 251 -12.83 -48.71 11.82
N VAL A 252 -13.87 -47.92 12.15
CA VAL A 252 -13.89 -47.12 13.40
C VAL A 252 -14.51 -47.92 14.54
N PHE A 253 -15.11 -49.09 14.28
CA PHE A 253 -15.75 -49.96 15.27
C PHE A 253 -14.94 -51.26 15.56
N GLU A 254 -13.76 -51.41 14.97
CA GLU A 254 -12.75 -52.39 15.35
C GLU A 254 -11.71 -51.78 16.33
#